data_07b395ce86eab304901231882dd1560e
#
_entry.id   07b395ce86eab304901231882dd1560e
#
_cell.length_a   1.000
_cell.length_b   1.000
_cell.length_c   1.000
_cell.angle_alpha   90.00
_cell.angle_beta   90.00
_cell.angle_gamma   90.00
#
_symmetry.space_group_name_H-M   'P 1'
#
loop_
_entity.id
_entity.type
_entity.pdbx_description
1 polymer ?
#
loop_
_entity_poly.entity_id
_entity_poly.type
_entity_poly.pdbx_seq_one_letter_code
_entity_poly.pdbx_strand_id
1 'polypeptide(L)'
;MSVSFEVSPAPIAESPAPHPGVLAGLLTGGVLPAACPSRIVLDHVTSKWGVLVLVALSERTLRWGELRRLVEGISEKMLASTLRTLEADGLVLREPTPSIPPRVDYSLTPLGRDLADHLLPLMGWITRHADAIVARG
;
A
#
# COMPACT_ATOMS: atom_id res chain seq x y z
N MET A 1 7.00 -8.01 -16.25
CA MET A 1 6.71 -7.10 -16.41
C MET A 1 7.07 -5.74 -15.96
N SER A 2 8.30 -5.52 -15.82
CA SER A 2 8.83 -4.19 -15.58
C SER A 2 8.43 -3.21 -16.67
N VAL A 3 7.96 -3.74 -17.77
CA VAL A 3 7.57 -2.88 -18.89
C VAL A 3 6.52 -1.87 -18.50
N SER A 4 5.59 -2.26 -17.63
CA SER A 4 4.53 -1.33 -17.23
C SER A 4 5.09 -0.12 -16.53
N PHE A 5 6.11 -0.31 -15.74
CA PHE A 5 6.70 0.83 -15.04
C PHE A 5 7.39 1.78 -15.99
N GLU A 6 8.00 1.22 -17.01
CA GLU A 6 8.71 2.08 -17.96
C GLU A 6 7.77 2.90 -18.81
N VAL A 7 6.55 2.41 -18.96
CA VAL A 7 5.56 3.14 -19.74
C VAL A 7 4.99 4.31 -18.97
N SER A 8 5.14 4.30 -17.64
CA SER A 8 4.51 5.27 -16.79
C SER A 8 5.23 6.60 -16.60
N PRO A 9 6.42 6.82 -17.11
CA PRO A 9 7.11 8.09 -16.83
C PRO A 9 6.33 9.32 -17.22
N ALA A 10 5.59 9.25 -18.31
CA ALA A 10 4.87 10.42 -18.77
C ALA A 10 3.82 10.89 -17.77
N PRO A 11 2.96 10.00 -17.24
CA PRO A 11 2.03 10.42 -16.22
C PRO A 11 2.74 10.95 -14.97
N ILE A 12 3.85 10.33 -14.61
CA ILE A 12 4.59 10.78 -13.44
C ILE A 12 5.16 12.15 -13.65
N ALA A 13 5.67 12.39 -14.84
CA ALA A 13 6.27 13.68 -15.15
C ALA A 13 5.24 14.81 -15.10
N GLU A 14 3.99 14.48 -15.37
CA GLU A 14 2.94 15.48 -15.36
C GLU A 14 2.24 15.56 -14.01
N SER A 15 2.66 14.74 -13.08
CA SER A 15 2.07 14.75 -11.77
C SER A 15 2.28 16.11 -11.13
N PRO A 16 1.23 16.85 -10.87
CA PRO A 16 1.39 18.20 -10.34
C PRO A 16 1.78 18.16 -8.89
N ALA A 17 2.32 19.27 -8.43
CA ALA A 17 2.50 19.46 -7.02
C ALA A 17 1.14 19.40 -6.34
N PRO A 18 1.08 19.07 -5.05
CA PRO A 18 -0.17 19.07 -4.32
C PRO A 18 -0.85 20.42 -4.42
N HIS A 19 -2.16 20.42 -4.42
CA HIS A 19 -2.90 21.67 -4.41
C HIS A 19 -2.49 22.50 -3.20
N PRO A 20 -2.39 23.84 -3.37
CA PRO A 20 -2.01 24.69 -2.25
C PRO A 20 -2.88 24.46 -0.99
N GLY A 21 -4.17 24.21 -1.20
CA GLY A 21 -5.05 23.95 -0.08
C GLY A 21 -4.69 22.67 0.68
N VAL A 22 -4.27 21.63 -0.04
CA VAL A 22 -3.86 20.40 0.58
C VAL A 22 -2.61 20.61 1.44
N LEU A 23 -1.63 21.31 0.87
CA LEU A 23 -0.40 21.56 1.59
C LEU A 23 -0.66 22.42 2.83
N ALA A 24 -1.47 23.44 2.69
CA ALA A 24 -1.81 24.30 3.82
C ALA A 24 -2.48 23.50 4.91
N GLY A 25 -3.40 22.62 4.55
CA GLY A 25 -4.07 21.76 5.52
C GLY A 25 -3.11 20.83 6.23
N LEU A 26 -2.12 20.32 5.52
CA LEU A 26 -1.13 19.43 6.12
C LEU A 26 -0.27 20.14 7.16
N LEU A 27 -0.06 21.46 6.98
CA LEU A 27 0.85 22.20 7.83
C LEU A 27 0.16 22.96 8.95
N THR A 28 -1.17 23.03 8.95
CA THR A 28 -1.89 23.74 9.96
C THR A 28 -1.79 23.01 11.30
N GLY A 29 -1.24 23.69 12.31
CA GLY A 29 -1.12 23.10 13.64
C GLY A 29 -0.12 21.96 13.71
N GLY A 30 0.79 21.90 12.73
CA GLY A 30 1.72 20.79 12.62
C GLY A 30 1.38 19.92 11.43
N VAL A 31 2.28 19.01 11.10
CA VAL A 31 2.08 18.12 9.95
C VAL A 31 1.24 16.94 10.42
N LEU A 32 -0.02 16.94 10.05
CA LEU A 32 -0.99 15.90 10.40
C LEU A 32 -1.04 15.65 11.91
N PRO A 33 -1.71 16.52 12.67
CA PRO A 33 -1.83 16.29 14.11
C PRO A 33 -2.33 14.90 14.44
N ALA A 34 -1.91 14.35 15.57
CA ALA A 34 -2.08 12.94 15.89
C ALA A 34 -3.54 12.46 15.86
N ALA A 35 -4.49 13.34 16.20
CA ALA A 35 -5.89 12.94 16.29
C ALA A 35 -6.67 13.13 15.00
N CYS A 36 -6.07 13.70 13.95
CA CYS A 36 -6.84 13.94 12.74
C CYS A 36 -6.99 12.65 11.92
N PRO A 37 -8.09 12.55 11.15
CA PRO A 37 -8.32 11.34 10.36
C PRO A 37 -7.17 11.01 9.38
N SER A 38 -6.56 12.03 8.80
CA SER A 38 -5.44 11.81 7.89
C SER A 38 -4.27 11.12 8.56
N ARG A 39 -3.99 11.47 9.82
CA ARG A 39 -2.90 10.86 10.56
C ARG A 39 -3.19 9.39 10.82
N ILE A 40 -4.44 9.07 11.14
CA ILE A 40 -4.85 7.69 11.39
C ILE A 40 -4.67 6.85 10.12
N VAL A 41 -5.17 7.37 9.00
CA VAL A 41 -5.02 6.65 7.73
C VAL A 41 -3.55 6.52 7.35
N LEU A 42 -2.78 7.57 7.55
CA LEU A 42 -1.35 7.52 7.28
C LEU A 42 -0.69 6.38 8.05
N ASP A 43 -1.01 6.24 9.33
CA ASP A 43 -0.44 5.17 10.13
C ASP A 43 -0.77 3.79 9.58
N HIS A 44 -2.01 3.63 9.07
CA HIS A 44 -2.43 2.35 8.53
C HIS A 44 -1.73 2.01 7.22
N VAL A 45 -1.68 2.96 6.30
CA VAL A 45 -1.25 2.68 4.93
C VAL A 45 0.25 2.79 4.73
N THR A 46 0.98 3.43 5.64
CA THR A 46 2.43 3.56 5.51
C THR A 46 3.17 2.65 6.47
N SER A 47 2.49 1.82 7.25
CA SER A 47 3.20 0.79 7.99
C SER A 47 3.89 -0.12 6.97
N LYS A 48 5.04 -0.67 7.37
CA LYS A 48 5.78 -1.54 6.47
C LYS A 48 4.90 -2.65 5.91
N TRP A 49 4.18 -3.32 6.79
CA TRP A 49 3.37 -4.46 6.38
C TRP A 49 2.18 -4.03 5.54
N GLY A 50 1.57 -2.88 5.87
CA GLY A 50 0.47 -2.35 5.08
C GLY A 50 0.88 -2.05 3.65
N VAL A 51 2.00 -1.36 3.48
CA VAL A 51 2.52 -1.06 2.15
C VAL A 51 2.80 -2.36 1.38
N LEU A 52 3.48 -3.31 2.01
CA LEU A 52 3.87 -4.53 1.31
C LEU A 52 2.66 -5.37 0.91
N VAL A 53 1.63 -5.43 1.76
CA VAL A 53 0.41 -6.15 1.41
C VAL A 53 -0.32 -5.46 0.26
N LEU A 54 -0.44 -4.14 0.30
CA LEU A 54 -1.11 -3.41 -0.77
C LEU A 54 -0.38 -3.58 -2.09
N VAL A 55 0.93 -3.53 -2.06
CA VAL A 55 1.73 -3.72 -3.27
C VAL A 55 1.58 -5.14 -3.80
N ALA A 56 1.59 -6.14 -2.91
CA ALA A 56 1.40 -7.52 -3.33
C ALA A 56 0.06 -7.72 -4.01
N LEU A 57 -0.99 -7.07 -3.49
CA LEU A 57 -2.33 -7.20 -4.05
C LEU A 57 -2.55 -6.36 -5.30
N SER A 58 -1.60 -5.48 -5.63
CA SER A 58 -1.77 -4.61 -6.78
C SER A 58 -1.75 -5.37 -8.09
N GLU A 59 -1.17 -6.56 -8.11
CA GLU A 59 -1.08 -7.34 -9.34
C GLU A 59 -2.24 -8.29 -9.53
N ARG A 60 -2.73 -8.90 -8.47
CA ARG A 60 -3.79 -9.88 -8.60
C ARG A 60 -4.39 -10.21 -7.24
N THR A 61 -5.50 -10.90 -7.30
CA THR A 61 -6.13 -11.48 -6.11
C THR A 61 -5.22 -12.58 -5.55
N LEU A 62 -5.06 -12.59 -4.24
CA LEU A 62 -4.19 -13.52 -3.57
C LEU A 62 -4.90 -14.18 -2.41
N ARG A 63 -4.51 -15.41 -2.13
CA ARG A 63 -4.96 -16.11 -0.94
C ARG A 63 -3.98 -15.88 0.20
N TRP A 64 -4.42 -16.24 1.40
CA TRP A 64 -3.63 -16.07 2.62
C TRP A 64 -2.22 -16.63 2.48
N GLY A 65 -2.11 -17.87 2.03
CA GLY A 65 -0.79 -18.50 1.92
C GLY A 65 0.09 -17.84 0.90
N GLU A 66 -0.51 -17.33 -0.19
CA GLU A 66 0.24 -16.62 -1.19
C GLU A 66 0.77 -15.30 -0.64
N LEU A 67 -0.07 -14.58 0.12
CA LEU A 67 0.37 -13.34 0.75
C LEU A 67 1.51 -13.58 1.72
N ARG A 68 1.44 -14.65 2.51
CA ARG A 68 2.51 -14.95 3.45
C ARG A 68 3.82 -15.22 2.74
N ARG A 69 3.77 -15.87 1.60
CA ARG A 69 4.99 -16.16 0.84
C ARG A 69 5.55 -14.91 0.18
N LEU A 70 4.68 -14.07 -0.35
CA LEU A 70 5.13 -12.87 -1.07
C LEU A 70 5.61 -11.79 -0.13
N VAL A 71 5.00 -11.66 1.05
CA VAL A 71 5.41 -10.67 2.04
C VAL A 71 6.34 -11.36 3.03
N GLU A 72 7.57 -11.49 2.62
CA GLU A 72 8.54 -12.28 3.36
C GLU A 72 8.77 -11.69 4.75
N GLY A 73 8.76 -12.56 5.74
CA GLY A 73 9.03 -12.16 7.12
C GLY A 73 7.79 -11.78 7.92
N ILE A 74 6.63 -11.70 7.31
CA ILE A 74 5.44 -11.34 8.06
C ILE A 74 4.93 -12.54 8.86
N SER A 75 4.62 -12.31 10.14
CA SER A 75 4.03 -13.37 10.97
C SER A 75 2.54 -13.52 10.63
N GLU A 76 1.97 -14.68 10.98
CA GLU A 76 0.55 -14.89 10.77
C GLU A 76 -0.29 -13.86 11.52
N LYS A 77 0.12 -13.55 12.74
CA LYS A 77 -0.59 -12.57 13.54
C LYS A 77 -0.56 -11.19 12.89
N MET A 78 0.60 -10.80 12.40
CA MET A 78 0.74 -9.49 11.77
C MET A 78 -0.03 -9.43 10.45
N LEU A 79 -0.01 -10.51 9.66
CA LEU A 79 -0.76 -10.53 8.41
C LEU A 79 -2.25 -10.42 8.70
N ALA A 80 -2.74 -11.17 9.68
CA ALA A 80 -4.15 -11.10 10.05
C ALA A 80 -4.54 -9.70 10.50
N SER A 81 -3.71 -9.09 11.34
CA SER A 81 -3.98 -7.75 11.84
C SER A 81 -3.97 -6.71 10.71
N THR A 82 -2.97 -6.81 9.85
CA THR A 82 -2.84 -5.89 8.73
C THR A 82 -4.04 -5.99 7.79
N LEU A 83 -4.43 -7.21 7.44
CA LEU A 83 -5.56 -7.40 6.54
C LEU A 83 -6.86 -6.89 7.16
N ARG A 84 -7.06 -7.11 8.46
CA ARG A 84 -8.26 -6.60 9.12
C ARG A 84 -8.31 -5.08 9.08
N THR A 85 -7.18 -4.43 9.33
CA THR A 85 -7.12 -2.98 9.29
C THR A 85 -7.43 -2.46 7.89
N LEU A 86 -6.80 -3.05 6.88
CA LEU A 86 -7.02 -2.58 5.50
C LEU A 86 -8.42 -2.88 5.02
N GLU A 87 -9.00 -3.99 5.48
CA GLU A 87 -10.38 -4.31 5.14
C GLU A 87 -11.34 -3.32 5.80
N ALA A 88 -11.12 -3.00 7.07
CA ALA A 88 -11.94 -2.03 7.78
C ALA A 88 -11.86 -0.65 7.15
N ASP A 89 -10.71 -0.31 6.58
CA ASP A 89 -10.54 0.96 5.89
C ASP A 89 -11.16 0.98 4.49
N GLY A 90 -11.67 -0.15 4.02
CA GLY A 90 -12.26 -0.23 2.70
C GLY A 90 -11.25 -0.33 1.57
N LEU A 91 -10.02 -0.70 1.87
CA LEU A 91 -8.95 -0.80 0.87
C LEU A 91 -8.79 -2.22 0.35
N VAL A 92 -9.14 -3.21 1.14
CA VAL A 92 -9.00 -4.62 0.80
C VAL A 92 -10.35 -5.30 0.94
N LEU A 93 -10.66 -6.14 -0.02
CA LEU A 93 -11.86 -6.96 -0.02
C LEU A 93 -11.50 -8.38 0.36
N ARG A 94 -12.22 -8.94 1.32
CA ARG A 94 -12.06 -10.31 1.75
C ARG A 94 -13.27 -11.10 1.27
N GLU A 95 -13.03 -12.11 0.44
CA GLU A 95 -14.11 -12.91 -0.14
C GLU A 95 -13.93 -14.37 0.19
N PRO A 96 -14.67 -14.89 1.18
CA PRO A 96 -14.69 -16.32 1.42
C PRO A 96 -15.39 -17.03 0.26
N THR A 97 -14.85 -18.16 -0.14
CA THR A 97 -15.43 -18.99 -1.16
C THR A 97 -15.79 -20.34 -0.52
N PRO A 98 -17.07 -20.76 -0.63
CA PRO A 98 -17.43 -22.06 -0.08
C PRO A 98 -16.87 -23.18 -0.97
N SER A 99 -15.77 -23.73 -0.57
CA SER A 99 -15.12 -24.80 -1.28
C SER A 99 -14.55 -25.77 -0.25
N ILE A 100 -14.09 -26.92 -0.72
CA ILE A 100 -13.49 -27.92 0.16
C ILE A 100 -12.08 -28.15 -0.32
N PRO A 101 -11.09 -27.70 0.44
CA PRO A 101 -11.19 -26.93 1.69
C PRO A 101 -11.65 -25.50 1.45
N PRO A 102 -12.16 -24.83 2.51
CA PRO A 102 -12.58 -23.44 2.38
C PRO A 102 -11.40 -22.57 1.99
N ARG A 103 -11.70 -21.52 1.22
CA ARG A 103 -10.66 -20.60 0.82
C ARG A 103 -11.17 -19.18 0.93
N VAL A 104 -10.23 -18.27 1.14
CA VAL A 104 -10.52 -16.85 1.21
C VAL A 104 -9.60 -16.12 0.25
N ASP A 105 -10.20 -15.31 -0.60
CA ASP A 105 -9.47 -14.50 -1.56
C ASP A 105 -9.41 -13.06 -1.06
N TYR A 106 -8.25 -12.44 -1.21
CA TYR A 106 -8.03 -11.04 -0.87
C TYR A 106 -7.73 -10.27 -2.15
N SER A 107 -8.34 -9.11 -2.29
CA SER A 107 -8.13 -8.27 -3.47
C SER A 107 -8.25 -6.81 -3.06
N LEU A 108 -7.78 -5.93 -3.93
CA LEU A 108 -7.94 -4.49 -3.68
C LEU A 108 -9.33 -4.06 -4.09
N THR A 109 -9.93 -3.19 -3.28
CA THR A 109 -11.12 -2.47 -3.70
C THR A 109 -10.73 -1.40 -4.71
N PRO A 110 -11.69 -0.74 -5.37
CA PRO A 110 -11.31 0.41 -6.22
C PRO A 110 -10.54 1.47 -5.45
N LEU A 111 -10.91 1.71 -4.19
CA LEU A 111 -10.18 2.67 -3.35
C LEU A 111 -8.77 2.18 -3.07
N GLY A 112 -8.61 0.89 -2.77
CA GLY A 112 -7.30 0.30 -2.56
C GLY A 112 -6.43 0.35 -3.79
N ARG A 113 -7.02 0.15 -4.96
CA ARG A 113 -6.28 0.24 -6.21
C ARG A 113 -5.82 1.65 -6.48
N ASP A 114 -6.67 2.63 -6.19
CA ASP A 114 -6.29 4.03 -6.34
C ASP A 114 -5.08 4.34 -5.44
N LEU A 115 -5.12 3.87 -4.20
CA LEU A 115 -4.00 4.06 -3.28
C LEU A 115 -2.74 3.37 -3.80
N ALA A 116 -2.86 2.15 -4.28
CA ALA A 116 -1.70 1.40 -4.77
C ALA A 116 -1.01 2.13 -5.91
N ASP A 117 -1.77 2.84 -6.74
CA ASP A 117 -1.20 3.61 -7.84
C ASP A 117 -0.25 4.72 -7.33
N HIS A 118 -0.43 5.14 -6.10
CA HIS A 118 0.48 6.12 -5.48
C HIS A 118 1.64 5.44 -4.77
N LEU A 119 1.44 4.25 -4.27
CA LEU A 119 2.49 3.52 -3.55
C LEU A 119 3.52 2.93 -4.50
N LEU A 120 3.10 2.45 -5.67
CA LEU A 120 4.02 1.80 -6.59
C LEU A 120 5.15 2.72 -7.06
N PRO A 121 4.89 3.99 -7.41
CA PRO A 121 6.00 4.89 -7.74
C PRO A 121 6.94 5.10 -6.57
N LEU A 122 6.42 5.18 -5.36
CA LEU A 122 7.27 5.31 -4.18
C LEU A 122 8.16 4.08 -4.02
N MET A 123 7.59 2.89 -4.19
CA MET A 123 8.36 1.67 -4.08
C MET A 123 9.43 1.59 -5.16
N GLY A 124 9.11 2.05 -6.36
CA GLY A 124 10.09 2.12 -7.43
C GLY A 124 11.25 3.05 -7.08
N TRP A 125 10.93 4.18 -6.49
CA TRP A 125 11.97 5.11 -6.05
C TRP A 125 12.88 4.48 -5.02
N ILE A 126 12.28 3.82 -4.03
CA ILE A 126 13.04 3.15 -2.97
C ILE A 126 13.95 2.08 -3.56
N THR A 127 13.42 1.28 -4.47
CA THR A 127 14.19 0.20 -5.09
C THR A 127 15.39 0.72 -5.85
N ARG A 128 15.22 1.83 -6.56
CA ARG A 128 16.31 2.41 -7.33
C ARG A 128 17.40 3.01 -6.48
N HIS A 129 17.08 3.48 -5.28
CA HIS A 129 18.02 4.21 -4.44
C HIS A 129 18.47 3.45 -3.21
N ALA A 130 17.88 2.29 -2.97
CA ALA A 130 18.12 1.58 -1.71
C ALA A 130 19.58 1.23 -1.51
N ASP A 131 20.25 0.71 -2.54
CA ASP A 131 21.64 0.30 -2.40
C ASP A 131 22.54 1.47 -2.02
N ALA A 132 22.34 2.60 -2.69
CA ALA A 132 23.15 3.77 -2.42
C ALA A 132 22.89 4.32 -1.01
N ILE A 133 21.63 4.30 -0.58
CA ILE A 133 21.27 4.80 0.73
C ILE A 133 21.83 3.90 1.83
N VAL A 134 21.68 2.60 1.68
CA VAL A 134 22.17 1.64 2.69
C VAL A 134 23.69 1.68 2.79
N ALA A 135 24.36 1.85 1.66
CA ALA A 135 25.83 1.91 1.65
C ALA A 135 26.38 3.11 2.41
N ARG A 136 25.57 4.17 2.58
CA ARG A 136 26.03 5.35 3.33
C ARG A 136 26.06 5.11 4.84
N GLY A 137 25.22 4.26 5.32
CA GLY A 137 25.09 4.00 6.73
C GLY A 137 25.85 2.82 7.15
#